data_6e0a2355645a8cbddd23fb560d84c9e4
#
_entry.id   6e0a2355645a8cbddd23fb560d84c9e4
#
_cell.length_a   1.000
_cell.length_b   1.000
_cell.length_c   1.000
_cell.angle_alpha   90.00
_cell.angle_beta   90.00
_cell.angle_gamma   90.00
#
_symmetry.space_group_name_H-M   'P 1'
#
loop_
_entity.id
_entity.type
_entity.pdbx_description
1 polymer ?
#
loop_
_entity_poly.entity_id
_entity_poly.type
_entity_poly.pdbx_seq_one_letter_code
_entity_poly.pdbx_strand_id
1 'polypeptide(L)'
;MSLEDLLQTVANPVELLRNSQIGPYAFPVVRPEFSNWRDEQLSWRKTCALFDQSHHMTDLTLEGPDALKLLSDLGVNSFREFKPDQAKQFVACNHDGYVIGDAILFYLDADRLSLVGRPPAEDWVQYHAETGRYRVRAERDERSAVNQGRRKLFRYQIQGPNAPRLVEKLTGKPAPNIRFFHMDRFAVAGREVRALRHGMVGQPGWEIFGPWEQGDEVREAIVAAGREFGLRQVGARAYSSTCLEAGWIPSLLPAIYTGEKLKAYRQWLSDQSYEATASLGGSFVSQNVCDYYLTPWDLGYGPLVKFDHDFVGRAALEGMAASPHREKVTLVWNGEDLARVFGTLSHAGRDPAKFIELPIANYSSMPYDKVLKDGKPAGLSTYTGFSYNERAMLSLAVMHAEYSEPGTEVTIVWGEEAGGSRKPTVERHAQTEIRAAVAPAPISDVARTAYRRG
;
A
#
# COMPACT_ATOMS: atom_id res chain seq x y z
N MET A 1 -27.98 2.52 -2.64
CA MET A 1 -27.50 2.50 -4.04
C MET A 1 -26.21 1.68 -4.07
N SER A 2 -25.98 0.93 -5.13
CA SER A 2 -24.75 0.15 -5.31
C SER A 2 -23.72 0.90 -6.17
N LEU A 3 -22.47 0.41 -6.22
CA LEU A 3 -21.49 0.92 -7.19
C LEU A 3 -21.98 0.72 -8.62
N GLU A 4 -22.64 -0.39 -8.94
CA GLU A 4 -23.20 -0.63 -10.28
C GLU A 4 -24.23 0.45 -10.66
N ASP A 5 -25.15 0.79 -9.73
CA ASP A 5 -26.13 1.85 -9.99
C ASP A 5 -25.44 3.20 -10.21
N LEU A 6 -24.39 3.48 -9.44
CA LEU A 6 -23.63 4.72 -9.58
C LEU A 6 -22.92 4.81 -10.94
N LEU A 7 -22.33 3.69 -11.41
CA LEU A 7 -21.68 3.61 -12.71
C LEU A 7 -22.66 3.81 -13.88
N GLN A 8 -23.94 3.46 -13.71
CA GLN A 8 -24.97 3.71 -14.72
C GLN A 8 -25.36 5.19 -14.84
N THR A 9 -24.99 6.03 -13.87
CA THR A 9 -25.29 7.49 -13.91
C THR A 9 -24.28 8.29 -14.73
N VAL A 10 -23.16 7.68 -15.13
CA VAL A 10 -22.08 8.32 -15.89
C VAL A 10 -21.87 7.63 -17.24
N ALA A 11 -21.42 8.39 -18.23
CA ALA A 11 -21.10 7.81 -19.54
C ALA A 11 -19.82 6.95 -19.50
N ASN A 12 -18.92 7.24 -18.55
CA ASN A 12 -17.61 6.60 -18.45
C ASN A 12 -17.18 6.50 -16.97
N PRO A 13 -16.76 5.31 -16.49
CA PRO A 13 -16.24 5.15 -15.12
C PRO A 13 -15.12 6.13 -14.75
N VAL A 14 -14.28 6.51 -15.71
CA VAL A 14 -13.19 7.47 -15.49
C VAL A 14 -13.71 8.84 -15.07
N GLU A 15 -14.87 9.28 -15.59
CA GLU A 15 -15.49 10.54 -15.19
C GLU A 15 -15.90 10.53 -13.72
N LEU A 16 -16.51 9.44 -13.26
CA LEU A 16 -16.85 9.26 -11.85
C LEU A 16 -15.61 9.40 -10.96
N LEU A 17 -14.56 8.64 -11.28
CA LEU A 17 -13.34 8.59 -10.49
C LEU A 17 -12.54 9.90 -10.51
N ARG A 18 -12.48 10.59 -11.64
CA ARG A 18 -11.80 11.89 -11.75
C ARG A 18 -12.57 13.02 -11.11
N ASN A 19 -13.90 12.97 -11.13
CA ASN A 19 -14.75 13.96 -10.48
C ASN A 19 -14.88 13.72 -8.96
N SER A 20 -14.46 12.58 -8.44
CA SER A 20 -14.40 12.34 -7.00
C SER A 20 -13.51 13.38 -6.31
N GLN A 21 -14.04 14.00 -5.24
CA GLN A 21 -13.34 15.00 -4.45
C GLN A 21 -12.52 14.42 -3.30
N ILE A 22 -12.50 13.08 -3.18
CA ILE A 22 -11.75 12.39 -2.14
C ILE A 22 -10.25 12.61 -2.37
N GLY A 23 -9.57 13.00 -1.30
CA GLY A 23 -8.13 13.21 -1.27
C GLY A 23 -7.33 11.90 -1.11
N PRO A 24 -6.07 12.00 -0.68
CA PRO A 24 -5.22 10.85 -0.43
C PRO A 24 -5.72 10.01 0.74
N TYR A 25 -5.21 8.77 0.84
CA TYR A 25 -5.54 7.86 1.93
C TYR A 25 -5.14 8.45 3.29
N ALA A 26 -6.09 8.51 4.21
CA ALA A 26 -5.88 9.06 5.53
C ALA A 26 -5.40 8.01 6.54
N PHE A 27 -4.56 8.45 7.48
CA PHE A 27 -4.14 7.68 8.66
C PHE A 27 -4.87 8.25 9.89
N PRO A 28 -6.07 7.75 10.20
CA PRO A 28 -6.90 8.32 11.25
C PRO A 28 -6.29 8.05 12.63
N VAL A 29 -6.61 8.90 13.62
CA VAL A 29 -6.24 8.78 15.05
C VAL A 29 -4.76 9.03 15.33
N VAL A 30 -3.86 8.52 14.50
CA VAL A 30 -2.40 8.73 14.69
C VAL A 30 -2.07 10.22 14.51
N ARG A 31 -1.31 10.78 15.44
CA ARG A 31 -0.85 12.19 15.35
C ARG A 31 -0.10 12.41 14.03
N PRO A 32 -0.20 13.59 13.43
CA PRO A 32 0.60 13.93 12.24
C PRO A 32 2.10 13.72 12.46
N GLU A 33 2.61 14.14 13.62
CA GLU A 33 4.01 14.00 14.02
C GLU A 33 4.09 13.85 15.55
N PHE A 34 5.06 13.07 16.03
CA PHE A 34 5.44 13.00 17.46
C PHE A 34 6.68 13.84 17.76
N SER A 35 7.59 13.93 16.80
CA SER A 35 8.73 14.85 16.80
C SER A 35 8.69 15.75 15.56
N ASN A 36 9.38 15.36 14.52
CA ASN A 36 9.17 15.88 13.17
C ASN A 36 9.38 14.73 12.18
N TRP A 37 8.69 14.75 11.04
CA TRP A 37 8.69 13.64 10.10
C TRP A 37 10.10 13.25 9.60
N ARG A 38 11.06 14.16 9.57
CA ARG A 38 12.44 13.89 9.15
C ARG A 38 13.17 13.02 10.18
N ASP A 39 13.07 13.35 11.47
CA ASP A 39 13.65 12.56 12.56
C ASP A 39 12.96 11.19 12.67
N GLU A 40 11.66 11.16 12.43
CA GLU A 40 10.89 9.93 12.43
C GLU A 40 11.32 9.02 11.27
N GLN A 41 11.54 9.55 10.06
CA GLN A 41 12.13 8.81 8.96
C GLN A 41 13.54 8.31 9.26
N LEU A 42 14.40 9.16 9.84
CA LEU A 42 15.77 8.75 10.22
C LEU A 42 15.78 7.60 11.22
N SER A 43 14.80 7.53 12.12
CA SER A 43 14.80 6.57 13.22
C SER A 43 14.74 5.12 12.73
N TRP A 44 13.93 4.81 11.71
CA TRP A 44 13.86 3.44 11.21
C TRP A 44 15.10 2.97 10.47
N ARG A 45 15.94 3.89 10.00
CA ARG A 45 17.22 3.56 9.34
C ARG A 45 18.39 3.54 10.30
N LYS A 46 18.38 4.38 11.34
CA LYS A 46 19.53 4.61 12.22
C LYS A 46 19.39 4.04 13.63
N THR A 47 18.19 3.98 14.15
CA THR A 47 17.93 3.61 15.55
C THR A 47 16.76 2.62 15.67
N CYS A 48 15.58 3.09 16.04
CA CYS A 48 14.37 2.31 16.19
C CYS A 48 13.12 3.17 16.03
N ALA A 49 12.12 2.65 15.33
CA ALA A 49 10.82 3.27 15.10
C ALA A 49 9.69 2.42 15.66
N LEU A 50 8.65 3.07 16.17
CA LEU A 50 7.38 2.46 16.54
C LEU A 50 6.27 3.06 15.69
N PHE A 51 5.60 2.21 14.90
CA PHE A 51 4.43 2.57 14.10
C PHE A 51 3.17 2.04 14.76
N ASP A 52 2.15 2.88 14.86
CA ASP A 52 0.81 2.43 15.22
C ASP A 52 0.03 2.12 13.94
N GLN A 53 -0.20 0.83 13.71
CA GLN A 53 -0.91 0.29 12.55
C GLN A 53 -2.38 -0.04 12.85
N SER A 54 -2.83 0.22 14.07
CA SER A 54 -4.14 -0.22 14.56
C SER A 54 -5.34 0.42 13.84
N HIS A 55 -5.14 1.54 13.12
CA HIS A 55 -6.25 2.41 12.76
C HIS A 55 -6.58 2.50 11.26
N HIS A 56 -5.60 2.32 10.39
CA HIS A 56 -5.75 2.65 8.97
C HIS A 56 -6.05 1.46 8.06
N MET A 57 -5.91 0.23 8.55
CA MET A 57 -6.20 -0.99 7.79
C MET A 57 -7.52 -1.62 8.23
N THR A 58 -8.15 -2.31 7.30
CA THR A 58 -9.26 -3.23 7.57
C THR A 58 -8.69 -4.60 7.93
N ASP A 59 -9.26 -5.25 8.96
CA ASP A 59 -8.99 -6.64 9.28
C ASP A 59 -10.22 -7.47 8.90
N LEU A 60 -10.08 -8.46 8.02
CA LEU A 60 -11.12 -9.44 7.69
C LEU A 60 -10.70 -10.81 8.21
N THR A 61 -11.34 -11.25 9.30
CA THR A 61 -11.13 -12.60 9.84
C THR A 61 -12.09 -13.59 9.18
N LEU A 62 -11.53 -14.68 8.69
CA LEU A 62 -12.23 -15.81 8.09
C LEU A 62 -12.10 -17.02 9.02
N GLU A 63 -13.22 -17.60 9.42
CA GLU A 63 -13.26 -18.74 10.32
C GLU A 63 -14.15 -19.84 9.75
N GLY A 64 -13.61 -21.04 9.64
CA GLY A 64 -14.31 -22.22 9.15
C GLY A 64 -13.49 -23.12 8.26
N PRO A 65 -13.98 -24.35 8.01
CA PRO A 65 -13.21 -25.40 7.32
C PRO A 65 -12.86 -25.07 5.86
N ASP A 66 -13.59 -24.16 5.23
CA ASP A 66 -13.35 -23.77 3.84
C ASP A 66 -12.61 -22.43 3.71
N ALA A 67 -12.13 -21.81 4.83
CA ALA A 67 -11.46 -20.52 4.81
C ALA A 67 -10.19 -20.52 3.94
N LEU A 68 -9.35 -21.55 4.08
CA LEU A 68 -8.15 -21.68 3.26
C LEU A 68 -8.48 -21.92 1.77
N LYS A 69 -9.54 -22.72 1.50
CA LYS A 69 -9.99 -22.97 0.13
C LYS A 69 -10.49 -21.70 -0.53
N LEU A 70 -11.34 -20.91 0.14
CA LEU A 70 -11.82 -19.62 -0.37
C LEU A 70 -10.65 -18.72 -0.78
N LEU A 71 -9.66 -18.57 0.08
CA LEU A 71 -8.49 -17.74 -0.21
C LEU A 71 -7.62 -18.29 -1.35
N SER A 72 -7.49 -19.62 -1.44
CA SER A 72 -6.78 -20.26 -2.55
C SER A 72 -7.51 -20.04 -3.88
N ASP A 73 -8.84 -20.12 -3.91
CA ASP A 73 -9.63 -19.91 -5.13
C ASP A 73 -9.59 -18.44 -5.63
N LEU A 74 -9.20 -17.49 -4.77
CA LEU A 74 -9.16 -16.06 -5.08
C LEU A 74 -7.74 -15.47 -5.21
N GLY A 75 -6.74 -16.13 -4.64
CA GLY A 75 -5.36 -15.62 -4.60
C GLY A 75 -4.47 -16.23 -5.68
N VAL A 76 -3.65 -15.40 -6.31
CA VAL A 76 -2.67 -15.85 -7.32
C VAL A 76 -1.49 -16.63 -6.73
N ASN A 77 -1.38 -16.65 -5.40
CA ASN A 77 -0.28 -17.26 -4.66
C ASN A 77 -0.48 -18.77 -4.46
N SER A 78 0.58 -19.55 -4.40
CA SER A 78 0.50 -20.94 -3.95
C SER A 78 0.09 -21.05 -2.48
N PHE A 79 -0.79 -21.99 -2.16
CA PHE A 79 -1.22 -22.31 -0.80
C PHE A 79 -0.74 -23.69 -0.31
N ARG A 80 0.06 -24.42 -1.11
CA ARG A 80 0.45 -25.81 -0.85
C ARG A 80 1.10 -26.04 0.51
N GLU A 81 1.98 -25.14 0.93
CA GLU A 81 2.74 -25.28 2.19
C GLU A 81 2.34 -24.20 3.22
N PHE A 82 1.23 -23.53 2.99
CA PHE A 82 0.76 -22.51 3.89
C PHE A 82 0.06 -23.13 5.09
N LYS A 83 0.53 -22.84 6.28
CA LYS A 83 0.10 -23.45 7.54
C LYS A 83 0.07 -22.43 8.69
N PRO A 84 -0.54 -22.79 9.84
CA PRO A 84 -0.57 -21.91 11.02
C PRO A 84 0.79 -21.31 11.38
N ASP A 85 0.76 -20.11 11.94
CA ASP A 85 1.88 -19.25 12.29
C ASP A 85 2.75 -18.81 11.08
N GLN A 86 2.14 -18.79 9.89
CA GLN A 86 2.73 -18.16 8.69
C GLN A 86 1.87 -16.99 8.21
N ALA A 87 2.51 -16.08 7.49
CA ALA A 87 1.82 -15.04 6.73
C ALA A 87 2.32 -15.05 5.27
N LYS A 88 1.61 -14.36 4.39
CA LYS A 88 2.02 -14.10 3.01
C LYS A 88 1.39 -12.84 2.45
N GLN A 89 1.97 -12.28 1.43
CA GLN A 89 1.29 -11.32 0.58
C GLN A 89 0.16 -12.05 -0.16
N PHE A 90 -1.07 -11.67 0.04
CA PHE A 90 -2.23 -12.13 -0.73
C PHE A 90 -2.47 -11.15 -1.86
N VAL A 91 -2.66 -11.64 -3.08
CA VAL A 91 -2.95 -10.82 -4.26
C VAL A 91 -4.16 -11.40 -4.98
N ALA A 92 -5.22 -10.62 -5.09
CA ALA A 92 -6.44 -10.98 -5.80
C ALA A 92 -6.53 -10.27 -7.16
N CYS A 93 -6.89 -11.02 -8.19
CA CYS A 93 -7.12 -10.50 -9.54
C CYS A 93 -8.56 -10.69 -9.98
N ASN A 94 -8.99 -9.87 -10.93
CA ASN A 94 -10.23 -10.09 -11.65
C ASN A 94 -10.08 -11.19 -12.72
N HIS A 95 -11.17 -11.50 -13.42
CA HIS A 95 -11.19 -12.55 -14.45
C HIS A 95 -10.25 -12.28 -15.64
N ASP A 96 -9.85 -11.02 -15.84
CA ASP A 96 -8.97 -10.58 -16.94
C ASP A 96 -7.51 -10.44 -16.48
N GLY A 97 -7.17 -10.89 -15.25
CA GLY A 97 -5.81 -10.91 -14.71
C GLY A 97 -5.31 -9.60 -14.12
N TYR A 98 -6.16 -8.59 -14.01
CA TYR A 98 -5.80 -7.31 -13.37
C TYR A 98 -6.06 -7.34 -11.87
N VAL A 99 -5.20 -6.70 -11.10
CA VAL A 99 -5.25 -6.70 -9.64
C VAL A 99 -6.47 -5.93 -9.12
N ILE A 100 -7.25 -6.58 -8.27
CA ILE A 100 -8.33 -5.95 -7.47
C ILE A 100 -7.73 -5.31 -6.23
N GLY A 101 -6.88 -6.04 -5.53
CA GLY A 101 -6.22 -5.58 -4.31
C GLY A 101 -5.21 -6.59 -3.78
N ASP A 102 -4.45 -6.15 -2.80
CA ASP A 102 -3.49 -6.97 -2.07
C ASP A 102 -3.57 -6.71 -0.56
N ALA A 103 -3.22 -7.69 0.24
CA ALA A 103 -3.25 -7.65 1.70
C ALA A 103 -2.19 -8.57 2.29
N ILE A 104 -1.89 -8.41 3.55
CA ILE A 104 -1.13 -9.43 4.30
C ILE A 104 -2.13 -10.45 4.82
N LEU A 105 -1.94 -11.71 4.46
CA LEU A 105 -2.72 -12.84 4.91
C LEU A 105 -1.99 -13.55 6.04
N PHE A 106 -2.62 -13.62 7.21
CA PHE A 106 -2.15 -14.30 8.41
C PHE A 106 -2.89 -15.64 8.56
N TYR A 107 -2.16 -16.74 8.73
CA TYR A 107 -2.72 -18.03 9.12
C TYR A 107 -2.63 -18.17 10.63
N LEU A 108 -3.69 -17.82 11.34
CA LEU A 108 -3.65 -17.69 12.79
C LEU A 108 -3.75 -19.05 13.50
N ASP A 109 -4.73 -19.87 13.11
CA ASP A 109 -5.02 -21.19 13.70
C ASP A 109 -5.63 -22.08 12.60
N ALA A 110 -5.83 -23.38 12.86
CA ALA A 110 -6.23 -24.38 11.84
C ALA A 110 -7.37 -23.95 10.91
N ASP A 111 -8.41 -23.31 11.46
CA ASP A 111 -9.61 -22.88 10.71
C ASP A 111 -9.79 -21.35 10.73
N ARG A 112 -8.73 -20.59 11.09
CA ARG A 112 -8.81 -19.15 11.28
C ARG A 112 -7.69 -18.42 10.57
N LEU A 113 -8.07 -17.62 9.58
CA LEU A 113 -7.17 -16.76 8.80
C LEU A 113 -7.63 -15.29 8.93
N SER A 114 -6.70 -14.35 8.73
CA SER A 114 -7.04 -12.93 8.73
C SER A 114 -6.32 -12.23 7.58
N LEU A 115 -7.06 -11.44 6.80
CA LEU A 115 -6.54 -10.49 5.83
C LEU A 115 -6.44 -9.12 6.49
N VAL A 116 -5.33 -8.42 6.26
CA VAL A 116 -5.08 -7.09 6.82
C VAL A 116 -4.51 -6.20 5.73
N GLY A 117 -5.27 -5.19 5.35
CA GLY A 117 -4.88 -4.31 4.26
C GLY A 117 -5.86 -3.18 3.99
N ARG A 118 -5.89 -2.75 2.73
CA ARG A 118 -6.87 -1.78 2.23
C ARG A 118 -8.13 -2.52 1.76
N PRO A 119 -9.32 -1.90 1.85
CA PRO A 119 -10.60 -2.54 1.61
C PRO A 119 -10.75 -3.42 0.36
N PRO A 120 -10.18 -3.12 -0.82
CA PRO A 120 -10.50 -3.87 -2.04
C PRO A 120 -10.22 -5.38 -2.00
N ALA A 121 -9.14 -5.81 -1.34
CA ALA A 121 -8.86 -7.25 -1.22
C ALA A 121 -9.84 -7.91 -0.23
N GLU A 122 -10.11 -7.26 0.88
CA GLU A 122 -11.06 -7.71 1.91
C GLU A 122 -12.48 -7.71 1.39
N ASP A 123 -12.90 -6.69 0.63
CA ASP A 123 -14.23 -6.60 0.02
C ASP A 123 -14.46 -7.73 -0.98
N TRP A 124 -13.45 -8.01 -1.82
CA TRP A 124 -13.51 -9.11 -2.77
C TRP A 124 -13.65 -10.47 -2.09
N VAL A 125 -12.86 -10.72 -1.06
CA VAL A 125 -12.92 -11.98 -0.30
C VAL A 125 -14.22 -12.09 0.49
N GLN A 126 -14.68 -11.01 1.12
CA GLN A 126 -15.95 -11.00 1.87
C GLN A 126 -17.15 -11.27 0.94
N TYR A 127 -17.20 -10.64 -0.22
CA TYR A 127 -18.22 -10.91 -1.22
C TYR A 127 -18.32 -12.40 -1.55
N HIS A 128 -17.19 -13.06 -1.81
CA HIS A 128 -17.17 -14.49 -2.11
C HIS A 128 -17.48 -15.37 -0.89
N ALA A 129 -17.15 -14.93 0.32
CA ALA A 129 -17.52 -15.61 1.54
C ALA A 129 -19.05 -15.61 1.76
N GLU A 130 -19.69 -14.48 1.45
CA GLU A 130 -21.14 -14.29 1.66
C GLU A 130 -22.01 -14.88 0.55
N THR A 131 -21.52 -14.84 -0.70
CA THR A 131 -22.30 -15.26 -1.89
C THR A 131 -21.90 -16.61 -2.44
N GLY A 132 -20.72 -17.10 -2.08
CA GLY A 132 -20.19 -18.39 -2.51
C GLY A 132 -20.74 -19.58 -1.70
N ARG A 133 -20.24 -20.79 -2.03
CA ARG A 133 -20.63 -22.02 -1.36
C ARG A 133 -19.61 -22.49 -0.32
N TYR A 134 -18.97 -21.54 0.36
CA TYR A 134 -17.93 -21.84 1.35
C TYR A 134 -18.54 -21.90 2.76
N ARG A 135 -18.13 -22.91 3.53
CA ARG A 135 -18.47 -23.02 4.97
C ARG A 135 -17.47 -22.16 5.75
N VAL A 136 -17.67 -20.85 5.67
CA VAL A 136 -16.80 -19.84 6.30
C VAL A 136 -17.67 -18.72 6.88
N ARG A 137 -17.27 -18.23 8.05
CA ARG A 137 -17.78 -16.99 8.62
C ARG A 137 -16.74 -15.91 8.39
N ALA A 138 -17.15 -14.81 7.79
CA ALA A 138 -16.34 -13.61 7.66
C ALA A 138 -16.71 -12.61 8.76
N GLU A 139 -15.72 -12.12 9.48
CA GLU A 139 -15.89 -11.11 10.51
C GLU A 139 -14.98 -9.93 10.24
N ARG A 140 -15.57 -8.78 9.98
CA ARG A 140 -14.86 -7.55 9.60
C ARG A 140 -14.63 -6.66 10.82
N ASP A 141 -13.41 -6.13 10.95
CA ASP A 141 -13.05 -5.02 11.83
C ASP A 141 -12.55 -3.87 10.96
N GLU A 142 -13.42 -2.90 10.72
CA GLU A 142 -13.18 -1.84 9.75
C GLU A 142 -12.19 -0.79 10.31
N ARG A 143 -11.42 -0.17 9.41
CA ARG A 143 -10.51 0.94 9.74
C ARG A 143 -11.21 2.06 10.50
N SER A 144 -10.49 2.74 11.39
CA SER A 144 -11.06 3.75 12.29
C SER A 144 -11.64 4.99 11.60
N ALA A 145 -11.34 5.21 10.30
CA ALA A 145 -11.95 6.29 9.53
C ALA A 145 -13.47 6.09 9.29
N VAL A 146 -13.95 4.85 9.29
CA VAL A 146 -15.36 4.49 9.05
C VAL A 146 -15.95 3.69 10.20
N ASN A 147 -15.14 3.04 11.04
CA ASN A 147 -15.59 2.30 12.22
C ASN A 147 -15.82 3.27 13.38
N GLN A 148 -17.06 3.39 13.82
CA GLN A 148 -17.42 4.20 14.99
C GLN A 148 -17.24 3.46 16.33
N GLY A 149 -16.94 2.16 16.28
CA GLY A 149 -16.72 1.32 17.44
C GLY A 149 -15.27 1.21 17.86
N ARG A 150 -15.01 0.38 18.86
CA ARG A 150 -13.64 -0.03 19.21
C ARG A 150 -13.09 -1.00 18.18
N ARG A 151 -11.81 -0.86 17.85
CA ARG A 151 -11.08 -1.90 17.15
C ARG A 151 -11.00 -3.17 18.02
N LYS A 152 -10.87 -4.33 17.37
CA LYS A 152 -10.73 -5.62 18.08
C LYS A 152 -9.28 -5.89 18.49
N LEU A 153 -8.34 -5.45 17.65
CA LEU A 153 -6.92 -5.67 17.85
C LEU A 153 -6.15 -4.35 17.83
N PHE A 154 -5.16 -4.23 18.71
CA PHE A 154 -4.06 -3.31 18.48
C PHE A 154 -3.04 -3.94 17.54
N ARG A 155 -2.28 -3.11 16.81
CA ARG A 155 -1.24 -3.53 15.90
C ARG A 155 -0.12 -2.51 15.89
N TYR A 156 1.08 -2.94 16.31
CA TYR A 156 2.26 -2.08 16.38
C TYR A 156 3.41 -2.69 15.59
N GLN A 157 4.18 -1.85 14.90
CA GLN A 157 5.40 -2.26 14.24
C GLN A 157 6.60 -1.66 14.96
N ILE A 158 7.50 -2.51 15.46
CA ILE A 158 8.81 -2.12 15.99
C ILE A 158 9.82 -2.40 14.88
N GLN A 159 10.59 -1.39 14.44
CA GLN A 159 11.47 -1.55 13.30
C GLN A 159 12.73 -0.68 13.38
N GLY A 160 13.85 -1.19 12.86
CA GLY A 160 15.13 -0.49 12.79
C GLY A 160 16.30 -1.31 13.33
N PRO A 161 17.56 -0.81 13.19
CA PRO A 161 18.75 -1.55 13.61
C PRO A 161 18.75 -1.92 15.11
N ASN A 162 18.13 -1.11 15.96
CA ASN A 162 18.05 -1.36 17.41
C ASN A 162 16.80 -2.15 17.84
N ALA A 163 15.89 -2.51 16.90
CA ALA A 163 14.68 -3.25 17.23
C ALA A 163 14.94 -4.59 17.94
N PRO A 164 15.94 -5.41 17.56
CA PRO A 164 16.26 -6.64 18.28
C PRO A 164 16.63 -6.37 19.76
N ARG A 165 17.48 -5.40 20.03
CA ARG A 165 17.90 -5.04 21.39
C ARG A 165 16.74 -4.52 22.24
N LEU A 166 15.83 -3.77 21.64
CA LEU A 166 14.61 -3.32 22.31
C LEU A 166 13.72 -4.51 22.68
N VAL A 167 13.51 -5.46 21.76
CA VAL A 167 12.71 -6.68 22.04
C VAL A 167 13.38 -7.54 23.12
N GLU A 168 14.69 -7.70 23.11
CA GLU A 168 15.44 -8.36 24.21
C GLU A 168 15.17 -7.72 25.57
N LYS A 169 15.20 -6.38 25.63
CA LYS A 169 14.89 -5.66 26.87
C LYS A 169 13.44 -5.86 27.31
N LEU A 170 12.49 -5.81 26.39
CA LEU A 170 11.06 -5.98 26.68
C LEU A 170 10.73 -7.37 27.19
N THR A 171 11.39 -8.40 26.64
CA THR A 171 11.10 -9.80 26.95
C THR A 171 11.99 -10.38 28.04
N GLY A 172 13.14 -9.75 28.33
CA GLY A 172 14.19 -10.31 29.18
C GLY A 172 14.88 -11.55 28.61
N LYS A 173 14.72 -11.80 27.30
CA LYS A 173 15.27 -12.96 26.56
C LYS A 173 15.86 -12.49 25.24
N PRO A 174 16.78 -13.25 24.61
CA PRO A 174 17.22 -12.94 23.26
C PRO A 174 16.06 -12.72 22.30
N ALA A 175 16.21 -11.76 21.38
CA ALA A 175 15.18 -11.49 20.38
C ALA A 175 14.81 -12.76 19.61
N PRO A 176 13.53 -13.05 19.38
CA PRO A 176 13.13 -14.31 18.77
C PRO A 176 13.61 -14.36 17.32
N ASN A 177 14.25 -15.49 16.96
CA ASN A 177 14.68 -15.76 15.60
C ASN A 177 13.50 -16.30 14.77
N ILE A 178 12.61 -15.41 14.36
CA ILE A 178 11.45 -15.73 13.53
C ILE A 178 11.85 -15.58 12.06
N ARG A 179 11.52 -16.56 11.21
CA ARG A 179 11.72 -16.47 9.76
C ARG A 179 10.83 -15.39 9.16
N PHE A 180 11.25 -14.77 8.06
CA PHE A 180 10.43 -13.80 7.34
C PHE A 180 9.05 -14.38 7.00
N PHE A 181 7.99 -13.61 7.25
CA PHE A 181 6.59 -14.01 7.13
C PHE A 181 6.20 -15.24 7.98
N HIS A 182 6.87 -15.47 9.11
CA HIS A 182 6.42 -16.39 10.15
C HIS A 182 6.07 -15.62 11.41
N MET A 183 5.23 -16.23 12.22
CA MET A 183 4.79 -15.68 13.51
C MET A 183 5.30 -16.54 14.68
N ASP A 184 5.44 -15.87 15.82
CA ASP A 184 5.67 -16.48 17.13
C ASP A 184 4.97 -15.63 18.19
N ARG A 185 5.04 -16.04 19.45
CA ARG A 185 4.46 -15.32 20.58
C ARG A 185 5.52 -15.00 21.62
N PHE A 186 5.40 -13.82 22.20
CA PHE A 186 6.17 -13.43 23.38
C PHE A 186 5.38 -12.47 24.26
N ALA A 187 5.87 -12.18 25.45
CA ALA A 187 5.20 -11.29 26.38
C ALA A 187 5.85 -9.91 26.38
N VAL A 188 5.02 -8.84 26.34
CA VAL A 188 5.40 -7.45 26.57
C VAL A 188 4.56 -6.93 27.73
N ALA A 189 5.18 -6.40 28.78
CA ALA A 189 4.51 -5.97 30.01
C ALA A 189 3.58 -7.06 30.62
N GLY A 190 3.95 -8.33 30.51
CA GLY A 190 3.13 -9.44 30.97
C GLY A 190 1.94 -9.80 30.08
N ARG A 191 1.75 -9.11 28.95
CA ARG A 191 0.71 -9.37 27.95
C ARG A 191 1.29 -10.21 26.81
N GLU A 192 0.65 -11.33 26.48
CA GLU A 192 1.03 -12.13 25.32
C GLU A 192 0.68 -11.38 24.05
N VAL A 193 1.65 -11.22 23.15
CA VAL A 193 1.47 -10.65 21.83
C VAL A 193 1.85 -11.70 20.77
N ARG A 194 1.14 -11.70 19.64
CA ARG A 194 1.58 -12.43 18.45
C ARG A 194 2.47 -11.49 17.64
N ALA A 195 3.60 -12.00 17.16
CA ALA A 195 4.61 -11.25 16.46
C ALA A 195 4.88 -11.85 15.07
N LEU A 196 4.68 -11.07 14.03
CA LEU A 196 5.05 -11.40 12.66
C LEU A 196 6.42 -10.81 12.35
N ARG A 197 7.34 -11.61 11.83
CA ARG A 197 8.61 -11.13 11.26
C ARG A 197 8.33 -10.47 9.91
N HIS A 198 8.06 -9.19 9.95
CA HIS A 198 7.72 -8.35 8.80
C HIS A 198 8.12 -6.89 9.09
N GLY A 199 8.14 -6.02 8.10
CA GLY A 199 8.38 -4.60 8.31
C GLY A 199 8.02 -3.73 7.12
N MET A 200 7.64 -2.50 7.43
CA MET A 200 7.13 -1.52 6.48
C MET A 200 8.20 -0.82 5.64
N VAL A 201 9.44 -0.79 6.14
CA VAL A 201 10.55 -0.01 5.53
C VAL A 201 11.76 -0.88 5.20
N GLY A 202 11.58 -2.20 5.17
CA GLY A 202 12.66 -3.13 4.84
C GLY A 202 13.80 -3.17 5.88
N GLN A 203 13.53 -2.82 7.13
CA GLN A 203 14.47 -2.89 8.25
C GLN A 203 14.12 -4.06 9.19
N PRO A 204 15.06 -4.59 9.99
CA PRO A 204 14.76 -5.61 10.99
C PRO A 204 13.66 -5.16 11.95
N GLY A 205 12.76 -6.09 12.32
CA GLY A 205 11.69 -5.79 13.27
C GLY A 205 10.54 -6.77 13.21
N TRP A 206 9.52 -6.47 14.00
CA TRP A 206 8.32 -7.28 14.15
C TRP A 206 7.07 -6.41 14.14
N GLU A 207 6.05 -6.93 13.50
CA GLU A 207 4.69 -6.46 13.66
C GLU A 207 4.06 -7.27 14.79
N ILE A 208 3.66 -6.61 15.87
CA ILE A 208 3.03 -7.25 17.03
C ILE A 208 1.58 -6.82 17.15
N PHE A 209 0.73 -7.77 17.53
CA PHE A 209 -0.69 -7.51 17.70
C PHE A 209 -1.30 -8.36 18.81
N GLY A 210 -2.41 -7.90 19.34
CA GLY A 210 -3.15 -8.54 20.43
C GLY A 210 -4.48 -7.86 20.68
N PRO A 211 -5.23 -8.29 21.71
CA PRO A 211 -6.52 -7.70 22.07
C PRO A 211 -6.42 -6.19 22.31
N TRP A 212 -7.36 -5.44 21.74
CA TRP A 212 -7.38 -3.97 21.79
C TRP A 212 -7.15 -3.39 23.20
N GLU A 213 -7.77 -3.99 24.20
CA GLU A 213 -7.73 -3.52 25.60
C GLU A 213 -6.31 -3.54 26.22
N GLN A 214 -5.39 -4.29 25.61
CA GLN A 214 -4.01 -4.40 26.08
C GLN A 214 -3.07 -3.43 25.35
N GLY A 215 -3.55 -2.75 24.30
CA GLY A 215 -2.72 -1.98 23.38
C GLY A 215 -1.97 -0.83 24.07
N ASP A 216 -2.65 -0.05 24.89
CA ASP A 216 -2.02 1.09 25.55
C ASP A 216 -0.89 0.66 26.50
N GLU A 217 -1.10 -0.39 27.30
CA GLU A 217 -0.09 -0.92 28.22
C GLU A 217 1.15 -1.44 27.46
N VAL A 218 0.91 -2.17 26.37
CA VAL A 218 1.99 -2.66 25.50
C VAL A 218 2.75 -1.50 24.86
N ARG A 219 2.05 -0.50 24.32
CA ARG A 219 2.67 0.67 23.70
C ARG A 219 3.51 1.48 24.70
N GLU A 220 3.00 1.73 25.90
CA GLU A 220 3.72 2.46 26.94
C GLU A 220 5.00 1.74 27.35
N ALA A 221 4.95 0.41 27.51
CA ALA A 221 6.14 -0.39 27.80
C ALA A 221 7.18 -0.28 26.69
N ILE A 222 6.77 -0.37 25.42
CA ILE A 222 7.66 -0.22 24.25
C ILE A 222 8.30 1.17 24.26
N VAL A 223 7.51 2.22 24.44
CA VAL A 223 8.01 3.61 24.45
C VAL A 223 8.99 3.84 25.61
N ALA A 224 8.67 3.34 26.80
CA ALA A 224 9.52 3.48 27.97
C ALA A 224 10.87 2.76 27.79
N ALA A 225 10.84 1.49 27.37
CA ALA A 225 12.06 0.70 27.12
C ALA A 225 12.85 1.23 25.91
N GLY A 226 12.16 1.79 24.92
CA GLY A 226 12.76 2.24 23.66
C GLY A 226 13.60 3.52 23.77
N ARG A 227 13.45 4.30 24.84
CA ARG A 227 14.17 5.59 25.03
C ARG A 227 15.69 5.44 24.89
N GLU A 228 16.27 4.44 25.52
CA GLU A 228 17.72 4.19 25.48
C GLU A 228 18.21 3.69 24.11
N PHE A 229 17.31 3.17 23.25
CA PHE A 229 17.62 2.71 21.90
C PHE A 229 17.34 3.76 20.82
N GLY A 230 16.99 4.98 21.24
CA GLY A 230 16.66 6.08 20.33
C GLY A 230 15.33 5.89 19.59
N LEU A 231 14.37 5.19 20.22
CA LEU A 231 13.05 4.98 19.66
C LEU A 231 12.36 6.31 19.35
N ARG A 232 11.75 6.38 18.14
CA ARG A 232 10.79 7.41 17.78
C ARG A 232 9.45 6.77 17.49
N GLN A 233 8.38 7.33 18.02
CA GLN A 233 7.04 7.05 17.53
C GLN A 233 6.87 7.74 16.18
N VAL A 234 6.25 7.06 15.22
CA VAL A 234 6.11 7.55 13.85
C VAL A 234 4.71 8.11 13.66
N GLY A 235 4.62 9.39 13.32
CA GLY A 235 3.37 10.06 13.00
C GLY A 235 2.87 9.76 11.59
N ALA A 236 1.61 10.12 11.32
CA ALA A 236 0.93 9.85 10.06
C ALA A 236 1.69 10.38 8.82
N ARG A 237 2.34 11.54 8.94
CA ARG A 237 3.13 12.13 7.85
C ARG A 237 4.33 11.27 7.46
N ALA A 238 5.15 10.87 8.42
CA ALA A 238 6.29 9.99 8.15
C ALA A 238 5.83 8.58 7.77
N TYR A 239 4.78 8.06 8.43
CA TYR A 239 4.24 6.74 8.12
C TYR A 239 3.88 6.59 6.64
N SER A 240 3.17 7.56 6.07
CA SER A 240 2.75 7.53 4.67
C SER A 240 3.92 7.42 3.68
N SER A 241 5.13 7.83 4.06
CA SER A 241 6.33 7.78 3.21
C SER A 241 7.07 6.44 3.20
N THR A 242 6.71 5.50 4.08
CA THR A 242 7.38 4.18 4.18
C THR A 242 7.39 3.41 2.87
N CYS A 243 6.32 3.54 2.10
CA CYS A 243 6.14 2.87 0.81
C CYS A 243 7.24 3.21 -0.19
N LEU A 244 7.76 4.45 -0.17
CA LEU A 244 8.80 4.91 -1.08
C LEU A 244 10.10 4.12 -0.92
N GLU A 245 10.51 3.87 0.33
CA GLU A 245 11.72 3.10 0.62
C GLU A 245 11.51 1.59 0.46
N ALA A 246 10.31 1.10 0.79
CA ALA A 246 9.94 -0.31 0.68
C ALA A 246 9.58 -0.75 -0.75
N GLY A 247 9.34 0.19 -1.66
CA GLY A 247 8.96 -0.09 -3.04
C GLY A 247 7.58 -0.75 -3.17
N TRP A 248 6.68 -0.52 -2.22
CA TRP A 248 5.31 -1.01 -2.29
C TRP A 248 4.37 0.07 -2.82
N ILE A 249 3.65 -0.21 -3.91
CA ILE A 249 2.65 0.70 -4.50
C ILE A 249 1.32 0.48 -3.78
N PRO A 250 0.90 1.41 -2.90
CA PRO A 250 -0.32 1.24 -2.12
C PRO A 250 -1.58 1.76 -2.82
N SER A 251 -1.45 2.51 -3.91
CA SER A 251 -2.50 3.34 -4.51
C SER A 251 -2.89 2.87 -5.90
N LEU A 252 -3.06 1.57 -6.09
CA LEU A 252 -3.56 1.01 -7.35
C LEU A 252 -5.08 1.21 -7.47
N LEU A 253 -5.57 1.41 -8.70
CA LEU A 253 -7.01 1.40 -8.98
C LEU A 253 -7.50 -0.06 -9.00
N PRO A 254 -8.47 -0.44 -8.13
CA PRO A 254 -9.04 -1.79 -8.16
C PRO A 254 -9.65 -2.10 -9.54
N ALA A 255 -9.33 -3.26 -10.11
CA ALA A 255 -9.75 -3.61 -11.46
C ALA A 255 -11.18 -4.18 -11.49
N ILE A 256 -12.18 -3.36 -11.14
CA ILE A 256 -13.57 -3.79 -10.95
C ILE A 256 -14.62 -2.99 -11.74
N TYR A 257 -14.26 -1.86 -12.33
CA TYR A 257 -15.24 -0.90 -12.89
C TYR A 257 -15.81 -1.31 -14.24
N THR A 258 -15.36 -2.40 -14.83
CA THR A 258 -15.81 -2.94 -16.11
C THR A 258 -16.01 -4.46 -16.05
N GLY A 259 -16.56 -5.02 -17.12
CA GLY A 259 -16.75 -6.47 -17.28
C GLY A 259 -18.06 -6.98 -16.66
N GLU A 260 -18.79 -7.80 -17.43
CA GLU A 260 -20.08 -8.35 -17.00
C GLU A 260 -19.92 -9.33 -15.81
N LYS A 261 -18.81 -10.08 -15.76
CA LYS A 261 -18.53 -11.02 -14.66
C LYS A 261 -18.40 -10.37 -13.29
N LEU A 262 -18.09 -9.07 -13.23
CA LEU A 262 -17.96 -8.30 -12.00
C LEU A 262 -19.23 -7.54 -11.63
N LYS A 263 -20.28 -7.58 -12.45
CA LYS A 263 -21.52 -6.85 -12.21
C LYS A 263 -22.17 -7.19 -10.86
N ALA A 264 -22.27 -8.48 -10.52
CA ALA A 264 -22.83 -8.91 -9.25
C ALA A 264 -22.00 -8.41 -8.05
N TYR A 265 -20.68 -8.36 -8.17
CA TYR A 265 -19.80 -7.77 -7.16
C TYR A 265 -20.03 -6.26 -7.03
N ARG A 266 -20.12 -5.52 -8.14
CA ARG A 266 -20.44 -4.09 -8.12
C ARG A 266 -21.85 -3.79 -7.57
N GLN A 267 -22.80 -4.72 -7.72
CA GLN A 267 -24.13 -4.63 -7.11
C GLN A 267 -24.09 -4.90 -5.59
N TRP A 268 -23.14 -5.72 -5.12
CA TRP A 268 -22.93 -5.97 -3.69
C TRP A 268 -22.23 -4.77 -3.00
N LEU A 269 -21.30 -4.10 -3.69
CA LEU A 269 -20.61 -2.92 -3.16
C LEU A 269 -21.57 -1.73 -3.01
N SER A 270 -21.54 -1.10 -1.83
CA SER A 270 -22.26 0.17 -1.58
C SER A 270 -21.65 1.32 -2.41
N ASP A 271 -22.48 2.31 -2.74
CA ASP A 271 -22.06 3.61 -3.30
C ASP A 271 -21.18 4.43 -2.33
N GLN A 272 -21.04 3.99 -1.08
CA GLN A 272 -20.13 4.57 -0.08
C GLN A 272 -18.89 3.68 0.16
N SER A 273 -18.73 2.59 -0.59
CA SER A 273 -17.55 1.73 -0.48
C SER A 273 -16.26 2.49 -0.83
N TYR A 274 -15.12 1.94 -0.43
CA TYR A 274 -13.82 2.50 -0.77
C TYR A 274 -13.65 2.64 -2.30
N GLU A 275 -14.12 1.67 -3.05
CA GLU A 275 -14.06 1.64 -4.51
C GLU A 275 -15.01 2.68 -5.12
N ALA A 276 -16.23 2.80 -4.60
CA ALA A 276 -17.20 3.78 -5.11
C ALA A 276 -16.75 5.23 -4.88
N THR A 277 -15.98 5.47 -3.82
CA THR A 277 -15.44 6.79 -3.45
C THR A 277 -14.01 6.99 -3.93
N ALA A 278 -13.42 6.05 -4.65
CA ALA A 278 -12.07 6.15 -5.19
C ALA A 278 -11.89 7.42 -6.05
N SER A 279 -10.68 7.97 -6.04
CA SER A 279 -10.38 9.17 -6.81
C SER A 279 -9.13 9.02 -7.65
N LEU A 280 -9.25 9.27 -8.97
CA LEU A 280 -8.12 9.40 -9.88
C LEU A 280 -7.59 10.83 -9.87
N GLY A 281 -6.25 10.96 -9.87
CA GLY A 281 -5.54 12.24 -10.00
C GLY A 281 -4.32 12.09 -10.91
N GLY A 282 -3.58 13.20 -11.08
CA GLY A 282 -2.37 13.26 -11.88
C GLY A 282 -2.58 13.53 -13.36
N SER A 283 -1.48 13.64 -14.07
CA SER A 283 -1.45 14.07 -15.48
C SER A 283 -1.84 13.00 -16.49
N PHE A 284 -1.84 11.71 -16.10
CA PHE A 284 -2.26 10.64 -17.00
C PHE A 284 -3.79 10.63 -17.11
N VAL A 285 -4.30 10.81 -18.32
CA VAL A 285 -5.74 10.79 -18.63
C VAL A 285 -5.99 9.82 -19.79
N SER A 286 -6.86 8.85 -19.56
CA SER A 286 -7.43 7.98 -20.60
C SER A 286 -8.94 7.91 -20.41
N GLN A 287 -9.68 7.74 -21.51
CA GLN A 287 -11.11 7.46 -21.48
C GLN A 287 -11.41 5.98 -21.20
N ASN A 288 -10.43 5.10 -21.34
CA ASN A 288 -10.53 3.70 -21.04
C ASN A 288 -10.02 3.42 -19.62
N VAL A 289 -10.90 3.03 -18.70
CA VAL A 289 -10.53 2.76 -17.31
C VAL A 289 -9.52 1.61 -17.18
N CYS A 290 -9.48 0.69 -18.14
CA CYS A 290 -8.52 -0.42 -18.15
C CYS A 290 -7.07 0.04 -18.29
N ASP A 291 -6.82 1.24 -18.84
CA ASP A 291 -5.46 1.79 -18.95
C ASP A 291 -4.85 2.16 -17.60
N TYR A 292 -5.67 2.24 -16.55
CA TYR A 292 -5.24 2.44 -15.17
C TYR A 292 -5.02 1.13 -14.41
N TYR A 293 -5.45 0.00 -14.95
CA TYR A 293 -5.32 -1.29 -14.27
C TYR A 293 -3.89 -1.81 -14.33
N LEU A 294 -3.50 -2.48 -13.26
CA LEU A 294 -2.18 -3.06 -13.10
C LEU A 294 -2.27 -4.58 -12.97
N THR A 295 -1.30 -5.26 -13.57
CA THR A 295 -1.12 -6.70 -13.41
C THR A 295 -0.27 -7.02 -12.18
N PRO A 296 -0.21 -8.26 -11.72
CA PRO A 296 0.73 -8.65 -10.66
C PRO A 296 2.20 -8.37 -11.01
N TRP A 297 2.57 -8.48 -12.29
CA TRP A 297 3.94 -8.16 -12.74
C TRP A 297 4.26 -6.69 -12.59
N ASP A 298 3.33 -5.81 -12.97
CA ASP A 298 3.47 -4.35 -12.83
C ASP A 298 3.77 -3.93 -11.37
N LEU A 299 3.24 -4.69 -10.40
CA LEU A 299 3.45 -4.45 -8.98
C LEU A 299 4.67 -5.19 -8.39
N GLY A 300 5.41 -5.94 -9.23
CA GLY A 300 6.54 -6.75 -8.79
C GLY A 300 6.13 -8.05 -8.08
N TYR A 301 4.87 -8.48 -8.24
CA TYR A 301 4.33 -9.73 -7.68
C TYR A 301 4.43 -10.91 -8.64
N GLY A 302 5.06 -10.77 -9.81
CA GLY A 302 5.26 -11.86 -10.76
C GLY A 302 5.79 -13.15 -10.13
N PRO A 303 6.82 -13.13 -9.26
CA PRO A 303 7.29 -14.32 -8.57
C PRO A 303 6.27 -15.01 -7.66
N LEU A 304 5.23 -14.29 -7.23
CA LEU A 304 4.15 -14.81 -6.39
C LEU A 304 3.06 -15.53 -7.20
N VAL A 305 2.92 -15.22 -8.49
CA VAL A 305 1.93 -15.88 -9.35
C VAL A 305 2.32 -17.35 -9.53
N LYS A 306 1.42 -18.24 -9.14
CA LYS A 306 1.62 -19.69 -9.22
C LYS A 306 0.41 -20.36 -9.88
N PHE A 307 0.66 -21.18 -10.89
CA PHE A 307 -0.35 -21.90 -11.63
C PHE A 307 -0.52 -23.34 -11.12
N ASP A 308 -0.28 -23.57 -9.85
CA ASP A 308 -0.35 -24.88 -9.20
C ASP A 308 -1.72 -25.20 -8.59
N HIS A 309 -2.70 -24.31 -8.75
CA HIS A 309 -4.09 -24.44 -8.32
C HIS A 309 -5.00 -23.58 -9.21
N ASP A 310 -6.30 -23.78 -9.12
CA ASP A 310 -7.27 -22.95 -9.82
C ASP A 310 -7.61 -21.71 -8.99
N PHE A 311 -7.71 -20.56 -9.65
CA PHE A 311 -8.09 -19.29 -9.04
C PHE A 311 -8.71 -18.33 -10.06
N VAL A 312 -9.42 -17.32 -9.57
CA VAL A 312 -10.02 -16.30 -10.45
C VAL A 312 -8.93 -15.53 -11.20
N GLY A 313 -9.04 -15.48 -12.53
CA GLY A 313 -8.08 -14.81 -13.42
C GLY A 313 -6.93 -15.70 -13.91
N ARG A 314 -6.82 -16.97 -13.47
CA ARG A 314 -5.72 -17.86 -13.84
C ARG A 314 -5.49 -17.94 -15.35
N ALA A 315 -6.53 -18.21 -16.14
CA ALA A 315 -6.40 -18.36 -17.60
C ALA A 315 -5.86 -17.09 -18.28
N ALA A 316 -6.29 -15.91 -17.83
CA ALA A 316 -5.78 -14.64 -18.33
C ALA A 316 -4.30 -14.44 -17.96
N LEU A 317 -3.93 -14.73 -16.72
CA LEU A 317 -2.54 -14.61 -16.25
C LEU A 317 -1.61 -15.64 -16.93
N GLU A 318 -2.07 -16.87 -17.21
CA GLU A 318 -1.32 -17.85 -18.00
C GLU A 318 -1.06 -17.32 -19.42
N GLY A 319 -2.06 -16.69 -20.04
CA GLY A 319 -1.91 -16.05 -21.36
C GLY A 319 -0.94 -14.87 -21.35
N MET A 320 -0.86 -14.13 -20.26
CA MET A 320 0.05 -12.98 -20.10
C MET A 320 1.48 -13.40 -19.78
N ALA A 321 1.69 -14.53 -19.10
CA ALA A 321 2.97 -14.89 -18.46
C ALA A 321 4.18 -14.92 -19.43
N ALA A 322 3.97 -15.21 -20.71
CA ALA A 322 5.02 -15.23 -21.72
C ALA A 322 5.27 -13.88 -22.41
N SER A 323 4.44 -12.87 -22.13
CA SER A 323 4.56 -11.54 -22.76
C SER A 323 5.53 -10.63 -21.98
N PRO A 324 6.16 -9.65 -22.64
CA PRO A 324 6.88 -8.61 -21.89
C PRO A 324 5.93 -7.87 -20.95
N HIS A 325 6.40 -7.63 -19.72
CA HIS A 325 5.64 -6.91 -18.69
C HIS A 325 6.27 -5.55 -18.43
N ARG A 326 5.46 -4.62 -17.96
CA ARG A 326 5.97 -3.41 -17.33
C ARG A 326 6.68 -3.79 -16.02
N GLU A 327 7.61 -2.98 -15.61
CA GLU A 327 8.41 -3.20 -14.43
C GLU A 327 8.21 -2.10 -13.39
N LYS A 328 8.15 -2.51 -12.13
CA LYS A 328 8.11 -1.58 -11.01
C LYS A 328 9.49 -1.01 -10.75
N VAL A 329 9.59 0.32 -10.76
CA VAL A 329 10.82 1.07 -10.49
C VAL A 329 10.60 2.18 -9.49
N THR A 330 11.67 2.76 -8.99
CA THR A 330 11.67 4.06 -8.31
C THR A 330 12.17 5.12 -9.28
N LEU A 331 11.52 6.26 -9.38
CA LEU A 331 12.00 7.43 -10.08
C LEU A 331 12.60 8.41 -9.06
N VAL A 332 13.84 8.79 -9.27
CA VAL A 332 14.56 9.81 -8.48
C VAL A 332 14.45 11.13 -9.20
N TRP A 333 13.73 12.09 -8.64
CA TRP A 333 13.43 13.37 -9.26
C TRP A 333 14.64 14.29 -9.27
N ASN A 334 14.79 15.08 -10.33
CA ASN A 334 15.89 16.03 -10.46
C ASN A 334 15.73 17.21 -9.48
N GLY A 335 16.77 17.49 -8.68
CA GLY A 335 16.73 18.51 -7.64
C GLY A 335 16.67 19.95 -8.17
N GLU A 336 17.24 20.25 -9.33
CA GLU A 336 17.16 21.59 -9.95
C GLU A 336 15.76 21.88 -10.47
N ASP A 337 15.11 20.86 -11.08
CA ASP A 337 13.72 21.00 -11.53
C ASP A 337 12.77 21.16 -10.35
N LEU A 338 13.02 20.47 -9.24
CA LEU A 338 12.29 20.67 -7.99
C LEU A 338 12.46 22.10 -7.45
N ALA A 339 13.67 22.62 -7.42
CA ALA A 339 13.93 24.01 -7.00
C ALA A 339 13.17 25.00 -7.90
N ARG A 340 13.12 24.74 -9.19
CA ARG A 340 12.34 25.54 -10.15
C ARG A 340 10.84 25.49 -9.86
N VAL A 341 10.28 24.30 -9.56
CA VAL A 341 8.88 24.12 -9.18
C VAL A 341 8.55 24.97 -7.93
N PHE A 342 9.33 24.84 -6.86
CA PHE A 342 9.16 25.65 -5.64
C PHE A 342 9.33 27.15 -5.92
N GLY A 343 10.24 27.54 -6.81
CA GLY A 343 10.44 28.93 -7.24
C GLY A 343 9.19 29.56 -7.85
N THR A 344 8.35 28.77 -8.54
CA THR A 344 7.13 29.30 -9.16
C THR A 344 6.12 29.83 -8.15
N LEU A 345 6.12 29.31 -6.91
CA LEU A 345 5.24 29.74 -5.83
C LEU A 345 5.47 31.19 -5.42
N SER A 346 6.64 31.76 -5.71
CA SER A 346 7.01 33.15 -5.36
C SER A 346 6.73 34.15 -6.47
N HIS A 347 6.10 33.73 -7.60
CA HIS A 347 5.81 34.60 -8.73
C HIS A 347 4.32 34.98 -8.78
N ALA A 348 3.95 36.11 -8.22
CA ALA A 348 2.61 36.63 -8.31
C ALA A 348 2.15 36.87 -9.76
N GLY A 349 0.88 36.64 -10.05
CA GLY A 349 0.25 36.92 -11.34
C GLY A 349 0.45 35.84 -12.43
N ARG A 350 1.03 34.69 -12.07
CA ARG A 350 1.09 33.49 -12.93
C ARG A 350 0.61 32.29 -12.15
N ASP A 351 -0.01 31.33 -12.86
CA ASP A 351 -0.32 30.04 -12.25
C ASP A 351 1.00 29.35 -11.83
N PRO A 352 1.17 28.96 -10.55
CA PRO A 352 2.36 28.22 -10.13
C PRO A 352 2.37 26.80 -10.71
N ALA A 353 3.47 26.11 -10.66
CA ALA A 353 3.47 24.66 -10.83
C ALA A 353 2.63 24.01 -9.70
N LYS A 354 2.03 22.86 -9.95
CA LYS A 354 1.28 22.12 -8.92
C LYS A 354 2.14 21.98 -7.65
N PHE A 355 1.55 22.33 -6.51
CA PHE A 355 2.24 22.31 -5.22
C PHE A 355 2.84 20.92 -4.94
N ILE A 356 3.99 20.86 -4.29
CA ILE A 356 4.61 19.63 -3.83
C ILE A 356 4.60 19.65 -2.30
N GLU A 357 3.68 18.89 -1.71
CA GLU A 357 3.64 18.69 -0.26
C GLU A 357 4.71 17.69 0.19
N LEU A 358 5.34 17.97 1.34
CA LEU A 358 6.34 17.09 1.94
C LEU A 358 5.80 16.52 3.26
N PRO A 359 6.03 15.25 3.56
CA PRO A 359 6.82 14.27 2.80
C PRO A 359 6.05 13.58 1.67
N ILE A 360 4.74 13.71 1.52
CA ILE A 360 3.95 13.03 0.48
C ILE A 360 3.19 14.05 -0.35
N ALA A 361 3.29 13.93 -1.67
CA ALA A 361 2.67 14.80 -2.65
C ALA A 361 1.56 14.10 -3.46
N ASN A 362 0.76 13.26 -2.79
CA ASN A 362 -0.42 12.63 -3.39
C ASN A 362 -1.67 13.43 -3.05
N TYR A 363 -2.49 13.75 -4.04
CA TYR A 363 -3.69 14.58 -3.90
C TYR A 363 -4.98 13.83 -4.22
N SER A 364 -4.86 12.55 -4.54
CA SER A 364 -5.98 11.61 -4.79
C SER A 364 -5.65 10.28 -4.14
N SER A 365 -6.65 9.42 -4.00
CA SER A 365 -6.40 8.06 -3.51
C SER A 365 -5.59 7.23 -4.51
N MET A 366 -5.70 7.50 -5.81
CA MET A 366 -4.99 6.82 -6.90
C MET A 366 -4.39 7.87 -7.86
N PRO A 367 -3.20 8.41 -7.57
CA PRO A 367 -2.51 9.32 -8.48
C PRO A 367 -1.82 8.54 -9.62
N TYR A 368 -1.95 9.06 -10.84
CA TYR A 368 -1.26 8.56 -12.03
C TYR A 368 -0.69 9.73 -12.82
N ASP A 369 0.62 9.88 -12.81
CA ASP A 369 1.30 10.89 -13.63
C ASP A 369 1.99 10.24 -14.82
N LYS A 370 1.94 10.90 -15.99
CA LYS A 370 2.61 10.43 -17.21
C LYS A 370 4.12 10.43 -16.99
N VAL A 371 4.77 9.37 -17.43
CA VAL A 371 6.22 9.32 -17.59
C VAL A 371 6.55 9.19 -19.06
N LEU A 372 7.43 10.06 -19.54
CA LEU A 372 7.85 10.14 -20.94
C LEU A 372 9.33 9.83 -21.09
N LYS A 373 9.68 9.18 -22.20
CA LYS A 373 11.06 9.07 -22.70
C LYS A 373 11.10 9.67 -24.11
N ASP A 374 11.89 10.72 -24.28
CA ASP A 374 12.01 11.44 -25.55
C ASP A 374 10.63 11.84 -26.14
N GLY A 375 9.74 12.34 -25.26
CA GLY A 375 8.39 12.77 -25.61
C GLY A 375 7.37 11.65 -25.85
N LYS A 376 7.77 10.36 -25.75
CA LYS A 376 6.88 9.20 -25.91
C LYS A 376 6.47 8.61 -24.56
N PRO A 377 5.25 8.04 -24.43
CA PRO A 377 4.84 7.36 -23.22
C PRO A 377 5.83 6.24 -22.85
N ALA A 378 6.33 6.27 -21.61
CA ALA A 378 7.30 5.32 -21.09
C ALA A 378 6.79 4.59 -19.84
N GLY A 379 5.79 5.13 -19.15
CA GLY A 379 5.22 4.53 -17.95
C GLY A 379 4.31 5.47 -17.18
N LEU A 380 4.01 5.06 -15.93
CA LEU A 380 3.12 5.77 -15.00
C LEU A 380 3.81 5.92 -13.65
N SER A 381 3.86 7.12 -13.13
CA SER A 381 4.25 7.42 -11.75
C SER A 381 3.01 7.40 -10.86
N THR A 382 3.04 6.69 -9.73
CA THR A 382 1.82 6.37 -8.96
C THR A 382 1.83 6.81 -7.51
N TYR A 383 2.98 6.98 -6.88
CA TYR A 383 3.09 7.35 -5.47
C TYR A 383 4.32 8.21 -5.26
N THR A 384 4.12 9.46 -4.86
CA THR A 384 5.15 10.49 -4.90
C THR A 384 5.39 11.09 -3.52
N GLY A 385 6.67 11.24 -3.14
CA GLY A 385 7.05 11.88 -1.89
C GLY A 385 8.55 11.97 -1.67
N PHE A 386 8.94 12.60 -0.55
CA PHE A 386 10.32 12.84 -0.19
C PHE A 386 10.80 11.85 0.86
N SER A 387 11.88 11.14 0.58
CA SER A 387 12.63 10.38 1.58
C SER A 387 13.79 11.21 2.12
N TYR A 388 13.73 11.51 3.41
CA TYR A 388 14.83 12.19 4.10
C TYR A 388 16.04 11.27 4.26
N ASN A 389 15.84 9.97 4.29
CA ASN A 389 16.91 8.97 4.30
C ASN A 389 17.67 8.92 2.98
N GLU A 390 16.98 9.03 1.84
CA GLU A 390 17.58 9.06 0.49
C GLU A 390 17.94 10.49 0.06
N ARG A 391 17.47 11.53 0.77
CA ARG A 391 17.66 12.96 0.46
C ARG A 391 17.14 13.30 -0.94
N ALA A 392 16.06 12.68 -1.34
CA ALA A 392 15.50 12.83 -2.68
C ALA A 392 13.97 12.82 -2.69
N MET A 393 13.40 13.53 -3.64
CA MET A 393 12.02 13.33 -4.07
C MET A 393 11.96 12.08 -4.93
N LEU A 394 11.07 11.18 -4.57
CA LEU A 394 10.92 9.86 -5.18
C LEU A 394 9.50 9.66 -5.67
N SER A 395 9.33 8.86 -6.68
CA SER A 395 8.03 8.24 -6.95
C SER A 395 8.17 6.77 -7.31
N LEU A 396 7.19 5.97 -6.89
CA LEU A 396 7.05 4.61 -7.37
C LEU A 396 6.38 4.65 -8.73
N ALA A 397 6.90 3.91 -9.67
CA ALA A 397 6.42 3.92 -11.04
C ALA A 397 6.35 2.51 -11.64
N VAL A 398 5.54 2.40 -12.69
CA VAL A 398 5.42 1.22 -13.52
C VAL A 398 5.87 1.61 -14.92
N MET A 399 6.99 1.07 -15.38
CA MET A 399 7.65 1.46 -16.63
C MET A 399 7.57 0.36 -17.68
N HIS A 400 7.48 0.72 -18.95
CA HIS A 400 7.72 -0.24 -20.02
C HIS A 400 9.14 -0.81 -19.86
N ALA A 401 9.30 -2.12 -20.08
CA ALA A 401 10.55 -2.84 -19.82
C ALA A 401 11.78 -2.22 -20.53
N GLU A 402 11.59 -1.70 -21.74
CA GLU A 402 12.64 -1.04 -22.52
C GLU A 402 13.19 0.26 -21.88
N TYR A 403 12.47 0.84 -20.90
CA TYR A 403 12.82 2.08 -20.19
C TYR A 403 13.03 1.87 -18.69
N SER A 404 13.04 0.62 -18.20
CA SER A 404 13.12 0.30 -16.76
C SER A 404 14.55 0.17 -16.22
N GLU A 405 15.57 0.22 -17.09
CA GLU A 405 16.97 0.05 -16.71
C GLU A 405 17.42 1.18 -15.77
N PRO A 406 18.03 0.87 -14.61
CA PRO A 406 18.57 1.89 -13.70
C PRO A 406 19.55 2.87 -14.39
N GLY A 407 19.36 4.16 -14.11
CA GLY A 407 20.09 5.25 -14.75
C GLY A 407 19.41 5.82 -16.00
N THR A 408 18.36 5.19 -16.50
CA THR A 408 17.58 5.75 -17.62
C THR A 408 16.97 7.09 -17.22
N GLU A 409 17.24 8.13 -17.98
CA GLU A 409 16.62 9.45 -17.79
C GLU A 409 15.25 9.49 -18.45
N VAL A 410 14.27 9.99 -17.70
CA VAL A 410 12.87 10.13 -18.12
C VAL A 410 12.32 11.48 -17.67
N THR A 411 11.15 11.85 -18.17
CA THR A 411 10.42 13.06 -17.79
C THR A 411 9.10 12.70 -17.16
N ILE A 412 8.83 13.21 -15.97
CA ILE A 412 7.52 13.12 -15.29
C ILE A 412 6.75 14.38 -15.65
N VAL A 413 5.53 14.22 -16.11
CA VAL A 413 4.61 15.34 -16.32
C VAL A 413 3.86 15.57 -15.02
N TRP A 414 4.20 16.63 -14.29
CA TRP A 414 3.62 16.98 -12.99
C TRP A 414 2.49 18.00 -13.12
N GLY A 415 1.34 17.67 -12.56
CA GLY A 415 0.15 18.51 -12.61
C GLY A 415 -0.85 18.08 -13.69
N GLU A 416 -2.14 18.34 -13.43
CA GLU A 416 -3.24 18.01 -14.32
C GLU A 416 -3.26 18.96 -15.54
N GLU A 417 -3.70 18.46 -16.68
CA GLU A 417 -3.89 19.25 -17.90
C GLU A 417 -4.94 20.36 -17.68
N ALA A 418 -4.81 21.45 -18.39
CA ALA A 418 -5.65 22.64 -18.26
C ALA A 418 -5.65 23.30 -16.86
N GLY A 419 -4.64 23.03 -16.05
CA GLY A 419 -4.36 23.74 -14.80
C GLY A 419 -5.30 23.42 -13.66
N GLY A 420 -6.03 22.31 -13.70
CA GLY A 420 -7.01 22.06 -12.66
C GLY A 420 -7.34 20.62 -12.36
N SER A 421 -7.80 20.45 -11.12
CA SER A 421 -8.47 19.27 -10.63
C SER A 421 -9.73 19.72 -9.90
N ARG A 422 -10.76 18.85 -9.85
CA ARG A 422 -11.95 19.11 -9.02
C ARG A 422 -11.73 18.82 -7.53
N LYS A 423 -10.51 18.39 -7.15
CA LYS A 423 -10.17 18.10 -5.77
C LYS A 423 -9.92 19.38 -4.97
N PRO A 424 -10.57 19.55 -3.80
CA PRO A 424 -10.47 20.78 -3.01
C PRO A 424 -9.05 21.14 -2.57
N THR A 425 -8.16 20.13 -2.51
CA THR A 425 -6.77 20.28 -2.08
C THR A 425 -5.79 20.54 -3.22
N VAL A 426 -6.29 20.67 -4.45
CA VAL A 426 -5.46 20.95 -5.63
C VAL A 426 -5.82 22.33 -6.16
N GLU A 427 -4.89 23.25 -6.05
CA GLU A 427 -4.98 24.61 -6.55
C GLU A 427 -4.89 24.64 -8.09
N ARG A 428 -5.32 25.76 -8.69
CA ARG A 428 -5.06 26.02 -10.09
C ARG A 428 -3.53 26.13 -10.31
N HIS A 429 -3.02 25.42 -11.32
CA HIS A 429 -1.59 25.29 -11.56
C HIS A 429 -1.25 25.17 -13.04
N ALA A 430 0.03 25.38 -13.33
CA ALA A 430 0.63 25.09 -14.64
C ALA A 430 1.23 23.67 -14.59
N GLN A 431 0.87 22.84 -15.58
CA GLN A 431 1.52 21.55 -15.79
C GLN A 431 3.01 21.75 -16.06
N THR A 432 3.86 20.95 -15.42
CA THR A 432 5.32 21.15 -15.45
C THR A 432 6.04 19.82 -15.68
N GLU A 433 7.03 19.82 -16.54
CA GLU A 433 7.90 18.66 -16.76
C GLU A 433 9.05 18.66 -15.76
N ILE A 434 9.32 17.48 -15.18
CA ILE A 434 10.37 17.24 -14.20
C ILE A 434 11.19 16.05 -14.67
N ARG A 435 12.49 16.26 -14.85
CA ARG A 435 13.43 15.17 -15.14
C ARG A 435 13.52 14.21 -13.95
N ALA A 436 13.71 12.94 -14.25
CA ALA A 436 13.95 11.91 -13.23
C ALA A 436 14.86 10.80 -13.80
N ALA A 437 15.53 10.10 -12.91
CA ALA A 437 16.31 8.91 -13.26
C ALA A 437 15.64 7.66 -12.68
N VAL A 438 15.62 6.59 -13.47
CA VAL A 438 15.16 5.27 -13.02
C VAL A 438 16.14 4.70 -11.99
N ALA A 439 15.61 4.15 -10.92
CA ALA A 439 16.34 3.43 -9.88
C ALA A 439 15.59 2.14 -9.51
N PRO A 440 16.25 1.17 -8.86
CA PRO A 440 15.58 -0.05 -8.43
C PRO A 440 14.42 0.23 -7.45
N ALA A 441 13.38 -0.61 -7.47
CA ALA A 441 12.35 -0.66 -6.43
C ALA A 441 12.39 -2.02 -5.72
N PRO A 442 12.60 -2.05 -4.39
CA PRO A 442 12.84 -0.95 -3.42
C PRO A 442 14.12 -0.14 -3.69
N ILE A 443 14.11 1.15 -3.39
CA ILE A 443 15.33 1.97 -3.48
C ILE A 443 16.31 1.64 -2.34
N SER A 444 15.80 1.29 -1.15
CA SER A 444 16.61 0.91 0.00
C SER A 444 17.36 -0.41 -0.24
N ASP A 445 18.70 -0.38 -0.15
CA ASP A 445 19.53 -1.58 -0.31
C ASP A 445 19.19 -2.67 0.70
N VAL A 446 18.94 -2.30 1.96
CA VAL A 446 18.55 -3.26 3.00
C VAL A 446 17.25 -3.99 2.63
N ALA A 447 16.28 -3.26 2.08
CA ALA A 447 15.01 -3.85 1.64
C ALA A 447 15.20 -4.85 0.49
N ARG A 448 16.15 -4.60 -0.42
CA ARG A 448 16.45 -5.51 -1.53
C ARG A 448 17.28 -6.73 -1.13
N THR A 449 18.25 -6.57 -0.22
CA THR A 449 19.31 -7.54 -0.03
C THR A 449 19.20 -8.34 1.27
N ALA A 450 18.94 -7.68 2.40
CA ALA A 450 19.06 -8.27 3.73
C ALA A 450 17.71 -8.55 4.42
N TYR A 451 16.69 -7.75 4.11
CA TYR A 451 15.43 -7.75 4.84
C TYR A 451 14.70 -9.09 4.86
N ARG A 452 14.72 -9.83 3.74
CA ARG A 452 14.07 -11.15 3.61
C ARG A 452 14.96 -12.32 3.98
N ARG A 453 16.25 -12.05 4.28
CA ARG A 453 17.21 -13.06 4.71
C ARG A 453 17.22 -13.12 6.23
N GLY A 454 16.88 -14.25 6.81
CA GLY A 454 16.84 -14.49 8.25
C GLY A 454 16.11 -15.76 8.60
#